data_9ef9130a496244539cf82201a42f1981
#
_entry.id   9ef9130a496244539cf82201a42f1981
#
_cell.length_a   1.000
_cell.length_b   1.000
_cell.length_c   1.000
_cell.angle_alpha   90.00
_cell.angle_beta   90.00
_cell.angle_gamma   90.00
#
_symmetry.space_group_name_H-M   'P 1'
#
loop_
_entity.id
_entity.type
_entity.pdbx_description
1 polymer ?
#
loop_
_entity_poly.entity_id
_entity_poly.type
_entity_poly.pdbx_seq_one_letter_code
_entity_poly.pdbx_strand_id
1 'polypeptide(L)'
;MSRTVWNRFFIGMALITSLMLLIWIAGRNAAAQSTMSGDWTAQLSSKDSKLQLNLERRSGKSGRHQMGETFEFSDFQGLTREQVQAGGPVSFSLVREAGRIDMEGTFQNGRGSGTFRFTPNLSFVSAMKSRGFDFEQSSGSDDYRDSEDRLFSATALNVTTALADDLNSAGFTGLRTDDLFKAAIFKINSQFMREMKASGYQNLGMEELVKARIFKIDAEFVRQVSQMGFDKEPFESLVKMQIFKVTPEFCYRDA
;
A
#
# COMPACT_ATOMS: atom_id res chain seq x y z
N MET A 1 -70.07 -14.33 4.39
CA MET A 1 -68.60 -14.18 4.46
C MET A 1 -68.30 -12.92 5.24
N SER A 2 -67.65 -13.04 6.38
CA SER A 2 -67.60 -12.01 7.42
C SER A 2 -66.58 -10.89 7.08
N ARG A 3 -66.93 -9.65 7.39
CA ARG A 3 -66.09 -8.45 7.29
C ARG A 3 -64.69 -8.58 7.92
N THR A 4 -64.52 -9.51 8.82
CA THR A 4 -63.25 -9.80 9.56
C THR A 4 -62.19 -10.46 8.70
N VAL A 5 -62.50 -11.21 7.66
CA VAL A 5 -61.55 -11.87 6.78
C VAL A 5 -60.91 -10.87 5.81
N TRP A 6 -61.72 -9.90 5.34
CA TRP A 6 -61.24 -8.86 4.41
C TRP A 6 -60.29 -7.88 5.08
N ASN A 7 -60.53 -7.47 6.33
CA ASN A 7 -59.61 -6.58 7.06
C ASN A 7 -58.25 -7.24 7.34
N ARG A 8 -58.19 -8.57 7.55
CA ARG A 8 -56.91 -9.26 7.73
C ARG A 8 -56.08 -9.35 6.46
N PHE A 9 -56.72 -9.42 5.30
CA PHE A 9 -56.02 -9.41 3.99
C PHE A 9 -55.44 -8.04 3.67
N PHE A 10 -56.12 -6.95 3.95
CA PHE A 10 -55.59 -5.59 3.71
C PHE A 10 -54.49 -5.20 4.65
N ILE A 11 -54.53 -5.62 5.92
CA ILE A 11 -53.43 -5.38 6.90
C ILE A 11 -52.15 -6.16 6.51
N GLY A 12 -52.32 -7.41 6.08
CA GLY A 12 -51.16 -8.21 5.61
C GLY A 12 -50.48 -7.65 4.36
N MET A 13 -51.29 -7.16 3.41
CA MET A 13 -50.77 -6.56 2.17
C MET A 13 -50.10 -5.21 2.42
N ALA A 14 -50.61 -4.38 3.34
CA ALA A 14 -49.98 -3.11 3.72
C ALA A 14 -48.66 -3.29 4.45
N LEU A 15 -48.51 -4.35 5.29
CA LEU A 15 -47.25 -4.66 5.96
C LEU A 15 -46.19 -5.18 5.00
N ILE A 16 -46.55 -5.98 3.99
CA ILE A 16 -45.60 -6.49 2.98
C ILE A 16 -45.13 -5.35 2.07
N THR A 17 -45.99 -4.44 1.68
CA THR A 17 -45.60 -3.27 0.86
C THR A 17 -44.75 -2.29 1.62
N SER A 18 -44.98 -2.11 2.94
CA SER A 18 -44.15 -1.26 3.80
C SER A 18 -42.75 -1.87 4.01
N LEU A 19 -42.65 -3.20 4.16
CA LEU A 19 -41.35 -3.88 4.29
C LEU A 19 -40.55 -3.83 2.98
N MET A 20 -41.20 -4.01 1.83
CA MET A 20 -40.55 -3.88 0.52
C MET A 20 -40.10 -2.44 0.25
N LEU A 21 -40.84 -1.42 0.70
CA LEU A 21 -40.46 -0.01 0.56
C LEU A 21 -39.24 0.32 1.45
N LEU A 22 -39.17 -0.24 2.67
CA LEU A 22 -38.01 -0.05 3.56
C LEU A 22 -36.75 -0.71 3.01
N ILE A 23 -36.83 -1.89 2.40
CA ILE A 23 -35.71 -2.54 1.71
C ILE A 23 -35.26 -1.73 0.51
N TRP A 24 -36.20 -1.09 -0.22
CA TRP A 24 -35.90 -0.26 -1.39
C TRP A 24 -35.26 1.08 -1.00
N ILE A 25 -35.62 1.66 0.16
CA ILE A 25 -35.00 2.88 0.70
C ILE A 25 -33.61 2.60 1.29
N ALA A 26 -33.44 1.46 1.95
CA ALA A 26 -32.10 1.05 2.46
C ALA A 26 -31.09 0.79 1.33
N GLY A 27 -31.55 0.34 0.15
CA GLY A 27 -30.71 0.17 -1.04
C GLY A 27 -30.32 1.46 -1.76
N ARG A 28 -30.95 2.59 -1.46
CA ARG A 28 -30.70 3.88 -2.17
C ARG A 28 -29.71 4.81 -1.49
N ASN A 29 -29.30 4.52 -0.25
CA ASN A 29 -28.31 5.32 0.48
C ASN A 29 -26.87 4.78 0.41
N ALA A 30 -26.60 3.77 -0.41
CA ALA A 30 -25.26 3.58 -0.91
C ALA A 30 -25.02 4.75 -1.91
N ALA A 31 -24.54 5.89 -1.40
CA ALA A 31 -23.88 6.86 -2.27
C ALA A 31 -22.97 6.02 -3.17
N ALA A 32 -23.11 6.19 -4.49
CA ALA A 32 -22.23 5.55 -5.46
C ALA A 32 -20.83 6.06 -5.14
N GLN A 33 -20.12 5.36 -4.23
CA GLN A 33 -18.71 5.57 -4.05
C GLN A 33 -18.09 5.29 -5.40
N SER A 34 -17.44 6.30 -5.96
CA SER A 34 -16.63 6.17 -7.15
C SER A 34 -15.74 4.94 -6.94
N THR A 35 -15.99 3.87 -7.70
CA THR A 35 -15.24 2.63 -7.57
C THR A 35 -14.27 2.54 -8.73
N MET A 36 -13.01 2.76 -8.44
CA MET A 36 -11.94 2.52 -9.38
C MET A 36 -11.90 1.03 -9.73
N SER A 37 -11.71 0.72 -11.02
CA SER A 37 -11.57 -0.66 -11.50
C SER A 37 -10.44 -0.76 -12.51
N GLY A 38 -9.96 -1.99 -12.70
CA GLY A 38 -8.89 -2.28 -13.65
C GLY A 38 -8.66 -3.77 -13.80
N ASP A 39 -7.53 -4.11 -14.37
CA ASP A 39 -7.10 -5.48 -14.59
C ASP A 39 -5.97 -5.85 -13.63
N TRP A 40 -5.91 -7.11 -13.24
CA TRP A 40 -4.78 -7.63 -12.49
C TRP A 40 -4.14 -8.81 -13.20
N THR A 41 -2.83 -8.95 -12.99
CA THR A 41 -2.07 -10.17 -13.32
C THR A 41 -1.25 -10.59 -12.12
N ALA A 42 -1.11 -11.89 -11.92
CA ALA A 42 -0.32 -12.41 -10.82
C ALA A 42 0.52 -13.61 -11.23
N GLN A 43 1.64 -13.81 -10.52
CA GLN A 43 2.52 -14.95 -10.70
C GLN A 43 3.03 -15.42 -9.33
N LEU A 44 2.94 -16.74 -9.10
CA LEU A 44 3.55 -17.37 -7.94
C LEU A 44 5.08 -17.30 -8.06
N SER A 45 5.74 -16.72 -7.06
CA SER A 45 7.19 -16.71 -6.98
C SER A 45 7.71 -18.13 -6.72
N SER A 46 8.74 -18.53 -7.48
CA SER A 46 9.38 -19.83 -7.32
C SER A 46 10.33 -19.89 -6.12
N LYS A 47 10.80 -18.74 -5.59
CA LYS A 47 11.85 -18.67 -4.58
C LYS A 47 11.32 -18.62 -3.15
N ASP A 48 10.27 -17.84 -2.91
CA ASP A 48 9.84 -17.44 -1.57
C ASP A 48 8.35 -17.69 -1.30
N SER A 49 7.69 -18.44 -2.18
CA SER A 49 6.27 -18.80 -2.02
C SER A 49 5.32 -17.61 -1.89
N LYS A 50 5.71 -16.45 -2.40
CA LYS A 50 4.94 -15.22 -2.41
C LYS A 50 4.22 -15.04 -3.75
N LEU A 51 3.24 -14.16 -3.78
CA LEU A 51 2.50 -13.81 -4.99
C LEU A 51 2.98 -12.45 -5.50
N GLN A 52 3.56 -12.40 -6.70
CA GLN A 52 3.74 -11.16 -7.43
C GLN A 52 2.41 -10.76 -8.06
N LEU A 53 1.89 -9.60 -7.69
CA LEU A 53 0.62 -9.07 -8.19
C LEU A 53 0.89 -7.73 -8.88
N ASN A 54 0.41 -7.60 -10.11
CA ASN A 54 0.40 -6.35 -10.85
C ASN A 54 -1.06 -5.90 -11.00
N LEU A 55 -1.31 -4.66 -10.64
CA LEU A 55 -2.59 -3.99 -10.76
C LEU A 55 -2.46 -2.94 -11.86
N GLU A 56 -3.33 -2.98 -12.86
CA GLU A 56 -3.33 -2.06 -13.97
C GLU A 56 -4.66 -1.34 -14.08
N ARG A 57 -4.62 -0.01 -14.00
CA ARG A 57 -5.76 0.86 -14.23
C ARG A 57 -5.62 1.56 -15.57
N ARG A 58 -6.73 1.63 -16.32
CA ARG A 58 -6.85 2.46 -17.50
C ARG A 58 -7.57 3.76 -17.14
N SER A 59 -6.87 4.88 -17.13
CA SER A 59 -7.48 6.19 -16.99
C SER A 59 -7.72 6.78 -18.38
N GLY A 60 -8.95 7.18 -18.68
CA GLY A 60 -9.40 7.57 -20.04
C GLY A 60 -8.64 8.73 -20.71
N LYS A 61 -7.86 9.53 -19.97
CA LYS A 61 -7.08 10.65 -20.51
C LYS A 61 -5.58 10.64 -20.13
N SER A 62 -5.16 9.85 -19.16
CA SER A 62 -3.82 9.97 -18.55
C SER A 62 -2.94 8.73 -18.71
N GLY A 63 -3.28 7.81 -19.61
CA GLY A 63 -2.45 6.64 -19.84
C GLY A 63 -2.72 5.45 -18.90
N ARG A 64 -1.78 4.50 -18.92
CA ARG A 64 -1.83 3.25 -18.17
C ARG A 64 -1.07 3.43 -16.87
N HIS A 65 -1.73 3.28 -15.73
CA HIS A 65 -1.08 3.22 -14.42
C HIS A 65 -0.92 1.76 -14.02
N GLN A 66 0.31 1.35 -13.80
CA GLN A 66 0.66 0.00 -13.38
C GLN A 66 1.36 0.05 -12.03
N MET A 67 0.95 -0.81 -11.11
CA MET A 67 1.57 -1.02 -9.81
C MET A 67 1.83 -2.50 -9.62
N GLY A 68 3.09 -2.86 -9.39
CA GLY A 68 3.51 -4.24 -9.10
C GLY A 68 4.07 -4.35 -7.70
N GLU A 69 3.63 -5.33 -6.92
CA GLU A 69 4.09 -5.59 -5.56
C GLU A 69 4.10 -7.10 -5.29
N THR A 70 4.90 -7.50 -4.30
CA THR A 70 4.99 -8.89 -3.85
C THR A 70 4.32 -9.05 -2.49
N PHE A 71 3.35 -9.95 -2.43
CA PHE A 71 2.50 -10.17 -1.26
C PHE A 71 2.71 -11.55 -0.65
N GLU A 72 2.52 -11.65 0.67
CA GLU A 72 2.30 -12.91 1.36
C GLU A 72 0.84 -13.37 1.13
N PHE A 73 0.58 -14.67 1.18
CA PHE A 73 -0.80 -15.16 1.07
C PHE A 73 -1.68 -14.71 2.24
N SER A 74 -1.09 -14.48 3.40
CA SER A 74 -1.77 -13.92 4.57
C SER A 74 -2.28 -12.49 4.39
N ASP A 75 -1.79 -11.76 3.38
CA ASP A 75 -2.27 -10.42 3.04
C ASP A 75 -3.66 -10.45 2.39
N PHE A 76 -4.04 -11.59 1.82
CA PHE A 76 -5.30 -11.75 1.10
C PHE A 76 -6.37 -12.45 1.94
N GLN A 77 -7.59 -12.03 1.73
CA GLN A 77 -8.77 -12.77 2.17
C GLN A 77 -9.32 -13.58 0.99
N GLY A 78 -9.46 -14.89 1.17
CA GLY A 78 -10.06 -15.77 0.17
C GLY A 78 -9.11 -16.32 -0.90
N LEU A 79 -7.78 -16.15 -0.76
CA LEU A 79 -6.79 -16.74 -1.66
C LEU A 79 -5.78 -17.55 -0.85
N THR A 80 -5.54 -18.79 -1.28
CA THR A 80 -4.49 -19.64 -0.73
C THR A 80 -3.49 -20.06 -1.80
N ARG A 81 -2.32 -20.48 -1.38
CA ARG A 81 -1.29 -21.00 -2.29
C ARG A 81 -1.77 -22.21 -3.08
N GLU A 82 -2.50 -23.10 -2.42
CA GLU A 82 -3.04 -24.33 -3.00
C GLU A 82 -4.03 -24.00 -4.13
N GLN A 83 -4.89 -22.99 -3.96
CA GLN A 83 -5.80 -22.54 -5.02
C GLN A 83 -5.04 -22.00 -6.23
N VAL A 84 -3.97 -21.22 -6.01
CA VAL A 84 -3.11 -20.70 -7.10
C VAL A 84 -2.40 -21.81 -7.84
N GLN A 85 -1.94 -22.85 -7.14
CA GLN A 85 -1.29 -24.00 -7.75
C GLN A 85 -2.26 -24.94 -8.49
N ALA A 86 -3.43 -25.17 -7.89
CA ALA A 86 -4.47 -26.01 -8.50
C ALA A 86 -5.08 -25.37 -9.74
N GLY A 87 -5.09 -24.04 -9.79
CA GLY A 87 -5.72 -23.28 -10.86
C GLY A 87 -7.25 -23.23 -10.72
N GLY A 88 -7.89 -22.54 -11.67
CA GLY A 88 -9.35 -22.35 -11.68
C GLY A 88 -9.78 -20.94 -11.28
N PRO A 89 -11.10 -20.70 -11.20
CA PRO A 89 -11.65 -19.40 -10.85
C PRO A 89 -11.37 -19.06 -9.39
N VAL A 90 -11.07 -17.77 -9.14
CA VAL A 90 -10.80 -17.22 -7.81
C VAL A 90 -11.55 -15.92 -7.60
N SER A 91 -11.93 -15.67 -6.34
CA SER A 91 -12.41 -14.40 -5.84
C SER A 91 -11.73 -14.13 -4.50
N PHE A 92 -11.01 -13.02 -4.40
CA PHE A 92 -10.21 -12.71 -3.22
C PHE A 92 -10.08 -11.18 -3.05
N SER A 93 -9.62 -10.76 -1.87
CA SER A 93 -9.53 -9.34 -1.56
C SER A 93 -8.23 -9.00 -0.83
N LEU A 94 -7.71 -7.81 -1.09
CA LEU A 94 -6.71 -7.14 -0.28
C LEU A 94 -7.40 -6.06 0.57
N VAL A 95 -7.44 -6.26 1.90
CA VAL A 95 -8.10 -5.33 2.82
C VAL A 95 -7.07 -4.63 3.68
N ARG A 96 -7.02 -3.30 3.61
CA ARG A 96 -6.08 -2.43 4.32
C ARG A 96 -6.80 -1.22 4.91
N GLU A 97 -6.10 -0.43 5.72
CA GLU A 97 -6.68 0.77 6.34
C GLU A 97 -7.20 1.79 5.32
N ALA A 98 -6.48 1.98 4.21
CA ALA A 98 -6.83 2.96 3.19
C ALA A 98 -7.97 2.54 2.25
N GLY A 99 -8.30 1.23 2.21
CA GLY A 99 -9.37 0.71 1.37
C GLY A 99 -9.33 -0.79 1.18
N ARG A 100 -10.14 -1.25 0.21
CA ARG A 100 -10.30 -2.66 -0.15
C ARG A 100 -10.19 -2.82 -1.66
N ILE A 101 -9.40 -3.79 -2.10
CA ILE A 101 -9.30 -4.20 -3.50
C ILE A 101 -9.90 -5.60 -3.61
N ASP A 102 -11.05 -5.70 -4.26
CA ASP A 102 -11.72 -6.97 -4.56
C ASP A 102 -11.28 -7.44 -5.95
N MET A 103 -10.88 -8.68 -6.07
CA MET A 103 -10.29 -9.27 -7.27
C MET A 103 -11.03 -10.54 -7.66
N GLU A 104 -11.38 -10.67 -8.94
CA GLU A 104 -11.99 -11.84 -9.55
C GLU A 104 -11.22 -12.23 -10.80
N GLY A 105 -11.04 -13.53 -11.03
CA GLY A 105 -10.30 -13.99 -12.20
C GLY A 105 -10.01 -15.48 -12.16
N THR A 106 -8.92 -15.89 -12.83
CA THR A 106 -8.57 -17.30 -12.97
C THR A 106 -7.06 -17.47 -12.84
N PHE A 107 -6.64 -18.55 -12.18
CA PHE A 107 -5.25 -19.01 -12.17
C PHE A 107 -5.08 -20.24 -13.08
N GLN A 108 -3.90 -20.37 -13.70
CA GLN A 108 -3.45 -21.52 -14.43
C GLN A 108 -1.93 -21.64 -14.32
N ASN A 109 -1.43 -22.77 -13.86
CA ASN A 109 0.01 -23.04 -13.71
C ASN A 109 0.75 -21.96 -12.90
N GLY A 110 0.16 -21.49 -11.80
CA GLY A 110 0.73 -20.47 -10.92
C GLY A 110 0.71 -19.05 -11.47
N ARG A 111 0.04 -18.81 -12.61
CA ARG A 111 -0.19 -17.49 -13.20
C ARG A 111 -1.67 -17.19 -13.20
N GLY A 112 -2.03 -15.95 -12.89
CA GLY A 112 -3.42 -15.53 -12.84
C GLY A 112 -3.65 -14.20 -13.52
N SER A 113 -4.90 -13.98 -13.92
CA SER A 113 -5.36 -12.69 -14.42
C SER A 113 -6.86 -12.53 -14.17
N GLY A 114 -7.30 -11.29 -14.15
CA GLY A 114 -8.70 -10.97 -13.96
C GLY A 114 -8.92 -9.47 -13.80
N THR A 115 -10.01 -9.13 -13.18
CA THR A 115 -10.39 -7.73 -12.93
C THR A 115 -10.41 -7.43 -11.45
N PHE A 116 -10.19 -6.17 -11.10
CA PHE A 116 -10.32 -5.70 -9.73
C PHE A 116 -11.27 -4.52 -9.62
N ARG A 117 -11.80 -4.33 -8.41
CA ARG A 117 -12.55 -3.16 -7.99
C ARG A 117 -11.96 -2.64 -6.70
N PHE A 118 -11.69 -1.35 -6.63
CA PHE A 118 -11.21 -0.68 -5.43
C PHE A 118 -12.33 0.09 -4.77
N THR A 119 -12.44 -0.03 -3.45
CA THR A 119 -13.34 0.74 -2.59
C THR A 119 -12.51 1.50 -1.57
N PRO A 120 -12.44 2.85 -1.64
CA PRO A 120 -11.68 3.66 -0.70
C PRO A 120 -12.31 3.66 0.69
N ASN A 121 -11.48 3.80 1.71
CA ASN A 121 -11.90 4.06 3.08
C ASN A 121 -11.73 5.54 3.42
N LEU A 122 -12.79 6.32 3.34
CA LEU A 122 -12.74 7.77 3.60
C LEU A 122 -12.41 8.12 5.06
N SER A 123 -12.65 7.23 6.02
CA SER A 123 -12.25 7.47 7.40
C SER A 123 -10.73 7.48 7.58
N PHE A 124 -10.00 6.78 6.72
CA PHE A 124 -8.53 6.81 6.67
C PHE A 124 -8.01 8.21 6.31
N VAL A 125 -8.66 8.90 5.38
CA VAL A 125 -8.29 10.28 5.00
C VAL A 125 -8.33 11.21 6.21
N SER A 126 -9.42 11.16 6.97
CA SER A 126 -9.58 11.97 8.18
C SER A 126 -8.56 11.59 9.27
N ALA A 127 -8.27 10.29 9.43
CA ALA A 127 -7.29 9.79 10.37
C ALA A 127 -5.84 10.21 10.01
N MET A 128 -5.52 10.29 8.72
CA MET A 128 -4.21 10.75 8.24
C MET A 128 -4.07 12.26 8.32
N LYS A 129 -5.14 13.00 8.03
CA LYS A 129 -5.17 14.46 8.15
C LYS A 129 -4.92 14.92 9.59
N SER A 130 -5.47 14.23 10.58
CA SER A 130 -5.20 14.53 12.00
C SER A 130 -3.73 14.29 12.42
N ARG A 131 -2.96 13.54 11.61
CA ARG A 131 -1.54 13.26 11.77
C ARG A 131 -0.64 14.17 10.93
N GLY A 132 -1.23 15.14 10.21
CA GLY A 132 -0.51 16.09 9.36
C GLY A 132 -0.33 15.66 7.91
N PHE A 133 -0.95 14.54 7.49
CA PHE A 133 -0.83 14.03 6.13
C PHE A 133 -2.14 14.23 5.34
N ASP A 134 -2.11 15.11 4.37
CA ASP A 134 -3.27 15.44 3.55
C ASP A 134 -3.29 14.60 2.27
N PHE A 135 -4.24 13.68 2.18
CA PHE A 135 -4.48 12.83 1.00
C PHE A 135 -5.34 13.52 -0.07
N GLU A 136 -5.95 14.66 0.24
CA GLU A 136 -6.80 15.42 -0.67
C GLU A 136 -6.00 16.49 -1.45
N GLN A 137 -4.91 17.01 -0.88
CA GLN A 137 -4.09 18.01 -1.55
C GLN A 137 -3.23 17.39 -2.66
N SER A 138 -3.30 17.98 -3.84
CA SER A 138 -2.35 17.71 -4.92
C SER A 138 -0.97 18.27 -4.53
N SER A 139 0.04 17.42 -4.43
CA SER A 139 1.43 17.88 -4.29
C SER A 139 1.86 18.47 -5.61
N GLY A 140 1.93 19.76 -5.73
CA GLY A 140 2.34 20.69 -6.79
C GLY A 140 3.27 20.28 -7.97
N SER A 141 3.40 19.04 -8.28
CA SER A 141 3.94 18.52 -9.54
C SER A 141 2.78 18.12 -10.45
N ASP A 142 2.90 18.32 -11.74
CA ASP A 142 1.90 18.09 -12.80
C ASP A 142 1.27 16.68 -12.85
N ASP A 143 1.47 15.87 -11.85
CA ASP A 143 0.90 14.53 -11.70
C ASP A 143 -0.45 14.68 -10.96
N TYR A 144 -1.52 14.81 -11.73
CA TYR A 144 -2.93 14.79 -11.30
C TYR A 144 -3.28 13.42 -10.71
N ARG A 145 -2.65 13.05 -9.59
CA ARG A 145 -3.13 11.92 -8.82
C ARG A 145 -4.35 12.37 -8.05
N ASP A 146 -5.50 11.93 -8.51
CA ASP A 146 -6.75 12.03 -7.81
C ASP A 146 -6.58 11.45 -6.39
N SER A 147 -7.32 11.99 -5.41
CA SER A 147 -7.34 11.47 -4.05
C SER A 147 -7.62 9.95 -4.00
N GLU A 148 -8.44 9.46 -4.94
CA GLU A 148 -8.73 8.04 -5.10
C GLU A 148 -7.49 7.22 -5.54
N ASP A 149 -6.64 7.74 -6.42
CA ASP A 149 -5.38 7.11 -6.82
C ASP A 149 -4.39 7.01 -5.65
N ARG A 150 -4.36 8.01 -4.76
CA ARG A 150 -3.54 7.97 -3.55
C ARG A 150 -4.04 6.93 -2.56
N LEU A 151 -5.35 6.82 -2.37
CA LEU A 151 -5.92 5.80 -1.49
C LEU A 151 -5.72 4.39 -2.05
N PHE A 152 -5.85 4.22 -3.37
CA PHE A 152 -5.52 2.97 -4.05
C PHE A 152 -4.04 2.58 -3.83
N SER A 153 -3.13 3.51 -4.07
CA SER A 153 -1.70 3.30 -3.84
C SER A 153 -1.38 3.02 -2.37
N ALA A 154 -2.02 3.74 -1.44
CA ALA A 154 -1.86 3.51 -0.01
C ALA A 154 -2.36 2.12 0.41
N THR A 155 -3.45 1.64 -0.20
CA THR A 155 -3.96 0.28 0.03
C THR A 155 -2.97 -0.77 -0.49
N ALA A 156 -2.49 -0.63 -1.71
CA ALA A 156 -1.56 -1.58 -2.31
C ALA A 156 -0.21 -1.63 -1.56
N LEU A 157 0.33 -0.47 -1.17
CA LEU A 157 1.62 -0.33 -0.48
C LEU A 157 1.54 -0.49 1.04
N ASN A 158 0.34 -0.74 1.59
CA ASN A 158 0.11 -0.87 3.03
C ASN A 158 0.57 0.36 3.84
N VAL A 159 0.24 1.56 3.36
CA VAL A 159 0.41 2.79 4.14
C VAL A 159 -0.61 2.79 5.27
N THR A 160 -0.14 2.89 6.51
CA THR A 160 -0.97 2.77 7.72
C THR A 160 -0.88 4.01 8.60
N THR A 161 -1.87 4.21 9.47
CA THR A 161 -1.82 5.22 10.52
C THR A 161 -0.68 4.96 11.49
N ALA A 162 -0.35 3.68 11.76
CA ALA A 162 0.77 3.30 12.60
C ALA A 162 2.14 3.73 11.99
N LEU A 163 2.30 3.64 10.66
CA LEU A 163 3.50 4.17 9.99
C LEU A 163 3.61 5.69 10.15
N ALA A 164 2.49 6.41 10.01
CA ALA A 164 2.47 7.86 10.20
C ALA A 164 2.84 8.25 11.63
N ASP A 165 2.29 7.55 12.63
CA ASP A 165 2.60 7.76 14.04
C ASP A 165 4.07 7.44 14.35
N ASP A 166 4.60 6.36 13.79
CA ASP A 166 6.01 5.96 13.95
C ASP A 166 6.98 7.02 13.41
N LEU A 167 6.74 7.51 12.19
CA LEU A 167 7.57 8.56 11.59
C LEU A 167 7.49 9.89 12.36
N ASN A 168 6.30 10.29 12.80
CA ASN A 168 6.11 11.48 13.61
C ASN A 168 6.85 11.35 14.96
N SER A 169 6.84 10.17 15.58
CA SER A 169 7.56 9.91 16.85
C SER A 169 9.07 9.99 16.72
N ALA A 170 9.62 9.77 15.53
CA ALA A 170 11.05 9.83 15.25
C ALA A 170 11.60 11.27 15.15
N GLY A 171 10.73 12.28 15.28
CA GLY A 171 11.10 13.68 15.27
C GLY A 171 11.33 14.27 13.87
N PHE A 172 10.75 13.65 12.83
CA PHE A 172 10.66 14.30 11.54
C PHE A 172 9.63 15.41 11.57
N THR A 173 10.04 16.60 11.19
CA THR A 173 9.15 17.74 11.01
C THR A 173 8.94 18.00 9.53
N GLY A 174 7.70 18.36 9.14
CA GLY A 174 7.41 18.76 7.77
C GLY A 174 7.34 17.62 6.76
N LEU A 175 7.11 16.36 7.20
CA LEU A 175 6.83 15.25 6.30
C LEU A 175 5.56 15.53 5.49
N ARG A 176 5.61 15.20 4.20
CA ARG A 176 4.49 15.27 3.28
C ARG A 176 3.90 13.89 3.05
N THR A 177 2.72 13.84 2.47
CA THR A 177 2.07 12.56 2.11
C THR A 177 2.95 11.68 1.23
N ASP A 178 3.73 12.27 0.31
CA ASP A 178 4.67 11.52 -0.53
C ASP A 178 5.79 10.84 0.27
N ASP A 179 6.18 11.39 1.40
CA ASP A 179 7.20 10.79 2.27
C ASP A 179 6.70 9.53 2.98
N LEU A 180 5.39 9.44 3.25
CA LEU A 180 4.78 8.18 3.73
C LEU A 180 4.87 7.07 2.68
N PHE A 181 4.62 7.39 1.41
CA PHE A 181 4.77 6.41 0.33
C PHE A 181 6.22 5.96 0.19
N LYS A 182 7.19 6.89 0.23
CA LYS A 182 8.62 6.54 0.25
C LYS A 182 8.96 5.64 1.43
N ALA A 183 8.48 5.98 2.63
CA ALA A 183 8.72 5.18 3.83
C ALA A 183 8.13 3.76 3.72
N ALA A 184 6.92 3.62 3.16
CA ALA A 184 6.30 2.33 2.94
C ALA A 184 7.07 1.48 1.91
N ILE A 185 7.45 2.06 0.77
CA ILE A 185 8.18 1.38 -0.32
C ILE A 185 9.57 0.93 0.16
N PHE A 186 10.33 1.83 0.79
CA PHE A 186 11.72 1.59 1.16
C PHE A 186 11.88 1.06 2.60
N LYS A 187 10.77 0.75 3.29
CA LYS A 187 10.76 0.21 4.66
C LYS A 187 11.53 1.11 5.64
N ILE A 188 11.33 2.41 5.53
CA ILE A 188 11.89 3.42 6.44
C ILE A 188 10.95 3.54 7.63
N ASN A 189 11.50 3.40 8.83
CA ASN A 189 10.79 3.50 10.10
C ASN A 189 11.64 4.22 11.15
N SER A 190 11.07 4.52 12.30
CA SER A 190 11.75 5.20 13.39
C SER A 190 12.98 4.44 13.90
N GLN A 191 12.97 3.11 13.84
CA GLN A 191 14.13 2.31 14.24
C GLN A 191 15.32 2.54 13.32
N PHE A 192 15.12 2.42 12.00
CA PHE A 192 16.18 2.66 11.02
C PHE A 192 16.77 4.07 11.15
N MET A 193 15.90 5.06 11.40
CA MET A 193 16.34 6.43 11.62
C MET A 193 17.20 6.57 12.88
N ARG A 194 16.78 5.96 13.99
CA ARG A 194 17.57 5.96 15.23
C ARG A 194 18.94 5.28 15.03
N GLU A 195 18.98 4.18 14.29
CA GLU A 195 20.22 3.46 13.96
C GLU A 195 21.16 4.36 13.13
N MET A 196 20.66 5.06 12.12
CA MET A 196 21.45 5.98 11.32
C MET A 196 21.96 7.18 12.15
N LYS A 197 21.09 7.76 13.01
CA LYS A 197 21.49 8.81 13.96
C LYS A 197 22.58 8.35 14.92
N ALA A 198 22.46 7.15 15.49
CA ALA A 198 23.45 6.56 16.40
C ALA A 198 24.79 6.29 15.69
N SER A 199 24.76 6.04 14.38
CA SER A 199 25.97 5.87 13.54
C SER A 199 26.62 7.21 13.13
N GLY A 200 26.12 8.36 13.64
CA GLY A 200 26.70 9.67 13.38
C GLY A 200 25.96 10.52 12.35
N TYR A 201 24.95 9.99 11.66
CA TYR A 201 24.19 10.68 10.62
C TYR A 201 22.89 11.25 11.17
N GLN A 202 22.98 12.34 11.92
CA GLN A 202 21.85 12.89 12.69
C GLN A 202 20.82 13.67 11.88
N ASN A 203 21.20 14.21 10.72
CA ASN A 203 20.40 15.16 9.94
C ASN A 203 20.02 14.63 8.56
N LEU A 204 19.84 13.31 8.41
CA LEU A 204 19.35 12.76 7.14
C LEU A 204 17.86 13.08 6.97
N GLY A 205 17.52 13.66 5.82
CA GLY A 205 16.15 13.83 5.38
C GLY A 205 15.59 12.55 4.74
N MET A 206 14.33 12.58 4.30
CA MET A 206 13.69 11.42 3.69
C MET A 206 14.43 10.94 2.43
N GLU A 207 14.95 11.86 1.61
CA GLU A 207 15.68 11.51 0.37
C GLU A 207 16.99 10.77 0.67
N GLU A 208 17.74 11.20 1.68
CA GLU A 208 18.97 10.51 2.09
C GLU A 208 18.65 9.12 2.68
N LEU A 209 17.57 9.00 3.43
CA LEU A 209 17.14 7.70 3.99
C LEU A 209 16.69 6.74 2.87
N VAL A 210 16.02 7.25 1.84
CA VAL A 210 15.71 6.46 0.63
C VAL A 210 16.99 6.00 -0.05
N LYS A 211 17.96 6.91 -0.28
CA LYS A 211 19.29 6.53 -0.82
C LYS A 211 19.96 5.47 0.06
N ALA A 212 19.92 5.62 1.39
CA ALA A 212 20.49 4.64 2.32
C ALA A 212 19.88 3.25 2.10
N ARG A 213 18.57 3.15 1.93
CA ARG A 213 17.91 1.87 1.65
C ARG A 213 18.25 1.30 0.26
N ILE A 214 18.27 2.13 -0.77
CA ILE A 214 18.62 1.73 -2.15
C ILE A 214 20.04 1.17 -2.21
N PHE A 215 21.00 1.86 -1.60
CA PHE A 215 22.42 1.49 -1.61
C PHE A 215 22.82 0.61 -0.43
N LYS A 216 21.87 0.14 0.40
CA LYS A 216 22.11 -0.73 1.56
C LYS A 216 23.13 -0.13 2.54
N ILE A 217 23.01 1.17 2.80
CA ILE A 217 23.78 1.87 3.81
C ILE A 217 23.00 1.78 5.11
N ASP A 218 23.47 0.98 6.03
CA ASP A 218 22.92 0.79 7.37
C ASP A 218 24.02 1.00 8.42
N ALA A 219 23.67 0.87 9.69
CA ALA A 219 24.61 1.03 10.80
C ALA A 219 25.81 0.06 10.72
N GLU A 220 25.59 -1.14 10.19
CA GLU A 220 26.65 -2.13 10.01
C GLU A 220 27.64 -1.70 8.93
N PHE A 221 27.15 -1.22 7.79
CA PHE A 221 28.02 -0.70 6.74
C PHE A 221 28.82 0.53 7.21
N VAL A 222 28.19 1.45 7.94
CA VAL A 222 28.89 2.61 8.54
C VAL A 222 30.00 2.14 9.46
N ARG A 223 29.76 1.12 10.30
CA ARG A 223 30.76 0.54 11.18
C ARG A 223 31.92 -0.09 10.40
N GLN A 224 31.65 -0.80 9.32
CA GLN A 224 32.69 -1.39 8.46
C GLN A 224 33.58 -0.33 7.81
N VAL A 225 32.97 0.76 7.31
CA VAL A 225 33.70 1.90 6.74
C VAL A 225 34.62 2.56 7.78
N SER A 226 34.12 2.75 9.00
CA SER A 226 34.93 3.27 10.12
C SER A 226 36.11 2.35 10.46
N GLN A 227 35.92 1.02 10.47
CA GLN A 227 36.99 0.05 10.69
C GLN A 227 38.08 0.05 9.62
N MET A 228 37.76 0.52 8.41
CA MET A 228 38.72 0.72 7.33
C MET A 228 39.51 2.04 7.47
N GLY A 229 39.25 2.82 8.52
CA GLY A 229 39.92 4.10 8.78
C GLY A 229 39.23 5.31 8.18
N PHE A 230 38.03 5.16 7.64
CA PHE A 230 37.21 6.24 7.07
C PHE A 230 36.14 6.70 8.08
N ASP A 231 36.59 7.33 9.16
CA ASP A 231 35.68 7.84 10.18
C ASP A 231 35.00 9.14 9.75
N LYS A 232 33.69 9.23 10.04
CA LYS A 232 32.87 10.44 9.82
C LYS A 232 32.85 10.95 8.38
N GLU A 233 32.88 10.03 7.44
CA GLU A 233 32.72 10.38 6.04
C GLU A 233 31.35 11.06 5.77
N PRO A 234 31.28 12.03 4.85
CA PRO A 234 30.00 12.55 4.39
C PRO A 234 29.10 11.45 3.85
N PHE A 235 27.78 11.55 4.05
CA PHE A 235 26.83 10.54 3.58
C PHE A 235 26.98 10.18 2.11
N GLU A 236 27.23 11.18 1.23
CA GLU A 236 27.46 10.95 -0.19
C GLU A 236 28.75 10.16 -0.49
N SER A 237 29.75 10.20 0.40
CA SER A 237 30.94 9.33 0.29
C SER A 237 30.58 7.87 0.54
N LEU A 238 29.69 7.58 1.51
CA LEU A 238 29.19 6.22 1.75
C LEU A 238 28.42 5.68 0.54
N VAL A 239 27.61 6.54 -0.09
CA VAL A 239 26.91 6.17 -1.34
C VAL A 239 27.90 5.76 -2.42
N LYS A 240 28.95 6.57 -2.63
CA LYS A 240 30.03 6.25 -3.60
C LYS A 240 30.75 4.95 -3.23
N MET A 241 31.10 4.73 -1.96
CA MET A 241 31.73 3.49 -1.51
C MET A 241 30.88 2.27 -1.84
N GLN A 242 29.56 2.34 -1.64
CA GLN A 242 28.65 1.24 -2.03
C GLN A 242 28.57 1.05 -3.54
N ILE A 243 28.50 2.13 -4.33
CA ILE A 243 28.47 2.06 -5.80
C ILE A 243 29.74 1.39 -6.34
N PHE A 244 30.90 1.77 -5.81
CA PHE A 244 32.21 1.24 -6.24
C PHE A 244 32.62 -0.02 -5.49
N LYS A 245 31.77 -0.57 -4.60
CA LYS A 245 32.02 -1.78 -3.81
C LYS A 245 33.35 -1.72 -3.06
N VAL A 246 33.62 -0.60 -2.41
CA VAL A 246 34.82 -0.44 -1.56
C VAL A 246 34.63 -1.34 -0.34
N THR A 247 35.45 -2.40 -0.26
CA THR A 247 35.46 -3.36 0.83
C THR A 247 36.82 -3.34 1.56
N PRO A 248 36.92 -3.90 2.77
CA PRO A 248 38.21 -4.04 3.44
C PRO A 248 39.27 -4.72 2.57
N GLU A 249 38.88 -5.76 1.82
CA GLU A 249 39.77 -6.50 0.93
C GLU A 249 40.33 -5.64 -0.19
N PHE A 250 39.53 -4.67 -0.67
CA PHE A 250 39.95 -3.70 -1.69
C PHE A 250 41.04 -2.78 -1.12
N CYS A 251 40.86 -2.30 0.10
CA CYS A 251 41.81 -1.37 0.72
C CYS A 251 43.16 -2.03 1.10
N TYR A 252 43.18 -3.34 1.39
CA TYR A 252 44.38 -4.05 1.75
C TYR A 252 45.13 -4.69 0.57
N ARG A 253 44.59 -4.64 -0.65
CA ARG A 253 45.22 -5.29 -1.82
C ARG A 253 46.38 -4.50 -2.40
N ASP A 254 46.50 -3.21 -2.12
CA ASP A 254 47.52 -2.30 -2.62
C ASP A 254 48.45 -1.73 -1.49
N ALA A 255 48.41 -2.31 -0.28
CA ALA A 255 49.29 -2.00 0.83
C ALA A 255 50.28 -3.15 1.04
#